data_d454655033817f482aa2a07a4f602ae0
#
_entry.id   d454655033817f482aa2a07a4f602ae0
#
_cell.length_a   1.000
_cell.length_b   1.000
_cell.length_c   1.000
_cell.angle_alpha   90.00
_cell.angle_beta   90.00
_cell.angle_gamma   90.00
#
_symmetry.space_group_name_H-M   'P 1'
#
loop_
_entity.id
_entity.type
_entity.pdbx_description
1 polymer ?
#
loop_
_entity_poly.entity_id
_entity_poly.type
_entity_poly.pdbx_seq_one_letter_code
_entity_poly.pdbx_strand_id
1 'polypeptide(L)'
;MMSEPTAVLLTGASGYLGGSLLVYLLHKFNLRSQNIKLFTLVRKAEQVGKVLELGGDVTPLVGDVQDAEGIKKLVIDNSVSVVLETVDARQFAVAKPFIEALTIVKERLNVPVHFIHTSGAKMFSSHVGVDQSTFLKDDGDVYATMARLDTRHPVMKQFVSLNNQIIDFAENNGVRSYIVAPPMVYGPGTGFGNKVSIQIVALVRVARALGQLYQVDNTDTIWPLMHIDDQVTLYVTVLSNLLRLQAPYGKNGIYFSENGTFGWRSLSLAVINALRNRNSIGIIHELPVATDEDLIAMGEVLDCNVGMVPVSLAGNCLIRGNNARKLGWAPQHDVEHLMSNVDNEVAFIVKEDSTFVPKAQLVLP
;
A
#
# COMPACT_ATOMS: atom_id res chain seq x y z
N MET A 1 -37.18 13.84 -1.14
CA MET A 1 -36.15 14.14 -0.10
C MET A 1 -34.82 13.64 -0.65
N MET A 2 -33.77 14.46 -0.70
CA MET A 2 -32.45 13.98 -1.05
C MET A 2 -31.99 13.06 0.10
N SER A 3 -31.45 11.88 -0.23
CA SER A 3 -30.88 10.97 0.78
C SER A 3 -29.71 11.66 1.49
N GLU A 4 -29.52 11.39 2.77
CA GLU A 4 -28.33 11.89 3.49
C GLU A 4 -27.04 11.41 2.79
N PRO A 5 -26.00 12.25 2.77
CA PRO A 5 -24.76 11.87 2.11
C PRO A 5 -24.07 10.70 2.80
N THR A 6 -23.48 9.80 2.02
CA THR A 6 -22.64 8.72 2.53
C THR A 6 -21.38 9.31 3.14
N ALA A 7 -21.17 9.10 4.44
CA ALA A 7 -19.99 9.55 5.16
C ALA A 7 -18.83 8.57 4.94
N VAL A 8 -17.77 9.04 4.29
CA VAL A 8 -16.55 8.28 3.96
C VAL A 8 -15.38 8.84 4.76
N LEU A 9 -14.67 7.98 5.49
CA LEU A 9 -13.46 8.33 6.22
C LEU A 9 -12.24 7.73 5.52
N LEU A 10 -11.31 8.59 5.11
CA LEU A 10 -9.98 8.18 4.65
C LEU A 10 -8.97 8.34 5.79
N THR A 11 -8.25 7.27 6.13
CA THR A 11 -7.08 7.33 7.02
C THR A 11 -5.79 7.40 6.21
N GLY A 12 -4.67 7.76 6.84
CA GLY A 12 -3.37 7.78 6.17
C GLY A 12 -3.15 8.92 5.17
N ALA A 13 -3.86 10.04 5.29
CA ALA A 13 -3.80 11.20 4.39
C ALA A 13 -2.41 11.83 4.22
N SER A 14 -1.49 11.65 5.15
CA SER A 14 -0.09 12.09 5.05
C SER A 14 0.85 11.02 4.46
N GLY A 15 0.34 9.83 4.17
CA GLY A 15 1.09 8.74 3.56
C GLY A 15 1.12 8.83 2.03
N TYR A 16 1.93 7.98 1.41
CA TYR A 16 2.10 7.92 -0.03
C TYR A 16 0.81 7.54 -0.78
N LEU A 17 0.17 6.42 -0.38
CA LEU A 17 -1.08 5.96 -0.98
C LEU A 17 -2.26 6.84 -0.56
N GLY A 18 -2.47 7.02 0.75
CA GLY A 18 -3.61 7.77 1.27
C GLY A 18 -3.60 9.25 0.89
N GLY A 19 -2.41 9.88 0.83
CA GLY A 19 -2.27 11.26 0.38
C GLY A 19 -2.60 11.42 -1.10
N SER A 20 -2.14 10.51 -1.96
CA SER A 20 -2.46 10.52 -3.39
C SER A 20 -3.94 10.24 -3.64
N LEU A 21 -4.52 9.31 -2.88
CA LEU A 21 -5.96 9.03 -2.94
C LEU A 21 -6.79 10.26 -2.50
N LEU A 22 -6.38 10.95 -1.43
CA LEU A 22 -7.05 12.17 -0.98
C LEU A 22 -7.08 13.24 -2.08
N VAL A 23 -5.93 13.53 -2.69
CA VAL A 23 -5.83 14.52 -3.78
C VAL A 23 -6.74 14.14 -4.97
N TYR A 24 -6.77 12.86 -5.34
CA TYR A 24 -7.64 12.39 -6.41
C TYR A 24 -9.13 12.56 -6.06
N LEU A 25 -9.54 12.17 -4.85
CA LEU A 25 -10.92 12.30 -4.39
C LEU A 25 -11.38 13.77 -4.38
N LEU A 26 -10.49 14.70 -4.06
CA LEU A 26 -10.83 16.14 -4.00
C LEU A 26 -10.92 16.78 -5.39
N HIS A 27 -10.09 16.38 -6.36
CA HIS A 27 -9.93 17.13 -7.60
C HIS A 27 -10.39 16.40 -8.86
N LYS A 28 -10.39 15.05 -8.84
CA LYS A 28 -10.75 14.24 -10.02
C LYS A 28 -12.01 13.41 -9.82
N PHE A 29 -12.41 13.15 -8.59
CA PHE A 29 -13.62 12.40 -8.27
C PHE A 29 -14.74 13.36 -7.85
N ASN A 30 -15.92 13.25 -8.47
CA ASN A 30 -17.03 14.12 -8.16
C ASN A 30 -17.79 13.65 -6.91
N LEU A 31 -17.31 14.04 -5.72
CA LEU A 31 -17.90 13.68 -4.43
C LEU A 31 -19.37 14.06 -4.33
N ARG A 32 -19.75 15.25 -4.85
CA ARG A 32 -21.13 15.75 -4.78
C ARG A 32 -22.09 14.92 -5.63
N SER A 33 -21.66 14.52 -6.84
CA SER A 33 -22.52 13.69 -7.71
C SER A 33 -22.73 12.28 -7.15
N GLN A 34 -21.79 11.79 -6.33
CA GLN A 34 -21.90 10.52 -5.62
C GLN A 34 -22.56 10.65 -4.23
N ASN A 35 -22.99 11.86 -3.87
CA ASN A 35 -23.57 12.17 -2.55
C ASN A 35 -22.67 11.70 -1.39
N ILE A 36 -21.37 12.05 -1.46
CA ILE A 36 -20.36 11.70 -0.47
C ILE A 36 -19.98 12.92 0.37
N LYS A 37 -19.92 12.73 1.69
CA LYS A 37 -19.26 13.60 2.66
C LYS A 37 -17.93 12.96 3.03
N LEU A 38 -16.82 13.60 2.63
CA LEU A 38 -15.47 13.07 2.86
C LEU A 38 -14.90 13.61 4.17
N PHE A 39 -14.46 12.69 5.01
CA PHE A 39 -13.62 12.96 6.18
C PHE A 39 -12.23 12.39 5.94
N THR A 40 -11.21 13.04 6.49
CA THR A 40 -9.86 12.48 6.49
C THR A 40 -9.25 12.54 7.87
N LEU A 41 -8.63 11.43 8.30
CA LEU A 41 -7.97 11.33 9.60
C LEU A 41 -6.52 11.76 9.47
N VAL A 42 -6.11 12.70 10.31
CA VAL A 42 -4.73 13.12 10.51
C VAL A 42 -4.33 12.92 11.96
N ARG A 43 -3.05 12.57 12.20
CA ARG A 43 -2.57 12.28 13.56
C ARG A 43 -2.33 13.53 14.39
N LYS A 44 -1.92 14.62 13.75
CA LYS A 44 -1.51 15.87 14.42
C LYS A 44 -2.35 17.04 13.96
N ALA A 45 -2.72 17.93 14.89
CA ALA A 45 -3.50 19.14 14.60
C ALA A 45 -2.87 20.04 13.54
N GLU A 46 -1.53 20.10 13.48
CA GLU A 46 -0.80 20.88 12.47
C GLU A 46 -1.03 20.40 11.03
N GLN A 47 -1.45 19.15 10.84
CA GLN A 47 -1.76 18.60 9.53
C GLN A 47 -3.13 19.03 8.99
N VAL A 48 -4.01 19.54 9.87
CA VAL A 48 -5.35 20.04 9.47
C VAL A 48 -5.22 21.17 8.44
N GLY A 49 -4.36 22.14 8.69
CA GLY A 49 -4.09 23.24 7.76
C GLY A 49 -3.64 22.72 6.38
N LYS A 50 -2.73 21.75 6.37
CA LYS A 50 -2.23 21.14 5.12
C LYS A 50 -3.30 20.41 4.33
N VAL A 51 -4.26 19.77 5.00
CA VAL A 51 -5.41 19.16 4.32
C VAL A 51 -6.32 20.23 3.71
N LEU A 52 -6.59 21.30 4.45
CA LEU A 52 -7.45 22.40 3.96
C LEU A 52 -6.80 23.16 2.79
N GLU A 53 -5.48 23.30 2.77
CA GLU A 53 -4.71 23.89 1.67
C GLU A 53 -4.84 23.10 0.36
N LEU A 54 -5.16 21.80 0.40
CA LEU A 54 -5.45 21.03 -0.80
C LEU A 54 -6.73 21.52 -1.51
N GLY A 55 -7.59 22.23 -0.80
CA GLY A 55 -8.90 22.65 -1.32
C GLY A 55 -9.89 21.48 -1.40
N GLY A 56 -11.08 21.76 -2.00
CA GLY A 56 -12.12 20.76 -2.13
C GLY A 56 -12.99 20.59 -0.89
N ASP A 57 -13.90 19.62 -0.94
CA ASP A 57 -14.93 19.39 0.07
C ASP A 57 -14.52 18.24 1.00
N VAL A 58 -13.72 18.56 2.04
CA VAL A 58 -13.21 17.59 3.00
C VAL A 58 -13.25 18.16 4.42
N THR A 59 -13.58 17.31 5.39
CA THR A 59 -13.51 17.62 6.82
C THR A 59 -12.34 16.84 7.45
N PRO A 60 -11.23 17.51 7.82
CA PRO A 60 -10.15 16.87 8.55
C PRO A 60 -10.56 16.57 10.00
N LEU A 61 -10.24 15.36 10.46
CA LEU A 61 -10.43 14.89 11.83
C LEU A 61 -9.07 14.58 12.43
N VAL A 62 -8.88 14.90 13.71
CA VAL A 62 -7.63 14.60 14.42
C VAL A 62 -7.83 13.39 15.32
N GLY A 63 -6.96 12.38 15.18
CA GLY A 63 -6.99 11.18 16.01
C GLY A 63 -5.84 10.23 15.67
N ASP A 64 -5.51 9.36 16.61
CA ASP A 64 -4.51 8.31 16.43
C ASP A 64 -5.22 6.96 16.22
N VAL A 65 -4.85 6.21 15.17
CA VAL A 65 -5.39 4.87 14.91
C VAL A 65 -5.05 3.85 15.99
N GLN A 66 -4.09 4.16 16.86
CA GLN A 66 -3.74 3.36 18.03
C GLN A 66 -4.67 3.63 19.24
N ASP A 67 -5.44 4.72 19.23
CA ASP A 67 -6.46 5.01 20.22
C ASP A 67 -7.80 4.40 19.82
N ALA A 68 -8.03 3.16 20.21
CA ALA A 68 -9.20 2.39 19.85
C ALA A 68 -10.53 3.07 20.22
N GLU A 69 -10.64 3.67 21.41
CA GLU A 69 -11.87 4.31 21.87
C GLU A 69 -12.08 5.67 21.18
N GLY A 70 -10.99 6.43 20.94
CA GLY A 70 -11.03 7.65 20.16
C GLY A 70 -11.50 7.39 18.73
N ILE A 71 -11.01 6.34 18.08
CA ILE A 71 -11.43 5.94 16.73
C ILE A 71 -12.91 5.53 16.71
N LYS A 72 -13.37 4.71 17.65
CA LYS A 72 -14.79 4.33 17.73
C LYS A 72 -15.67 5.56 17.85
N LYS A 73 -15.35 6.44 18.79
CA LYS A 73 -16.10 7.68 19.01
C LYS A 73 -16.16 8.53 17.73
N LEU A 74 -15.02 8.72 17.06
CA LEU A 74 -14.90 9.51 15.84
C LEU A 74 -15.78 8.96 14.70
N VAL A 75 -15.76 7.65 14.47
CA VAL A 75 -16.58 6.98 13.45
C VAL A 75 -18.08 7.11 13.75
N ILE A 76 -18.46 6.89 15.01
CA ILE A 76 -19.86 6.93 15.44
C ILE A 76 -20.43 8.36 15.41
N ASP A 77 -19.70 9.35 15.94
CA ASP A 77 -20.14 10.75 16.03
C ASP A 77 -20.34 11.37 14.65
N ASN A 78 -19.50 10.98 13.68
CA ASN A 78 -19.59 11.46 12.31
C ASN A 78 -20.45 10.58 11.39
N SER A 79 -21.12 9.54 11.93
CA SER A 79 -21.98 8.63 11.17
C SER A 79 -21.26 8.00 9.96
N VAL A 80 -19.95 7.70 10.10
CA VAL A 80 -19.14 7.16 9.02
C VAL A 80 -19.64 5.77 8.64
N SER A 81 -20.02 5.57 7.38
CA SER A 81 -20.48 4.29 6.85
C SER A 81 -19.49 3.59 5.92
N VAL A 82 -18.45 4.30 5.48
CA VAL A 82 -17.35 3.73 4.67
C VAL A 82 -16.02 4.18 5.25
N VAL A 83 -15.13 3.25 5.53
CA VAL A 83 -13.74 3.51 5.95
C VAL A 83 -12.77 3.04 4.87
N LEU A 84 -11.89 3.94 4.42
CA LEU A 84 -10.74 3.66 3.56
C LEU A 84 -9.48 3.66 4.45
N GLU A 85 -9.06 2.48 4.90
CA GLU A 85 -7.91 2.33 5.79
C GLU A 85 -6.63 2.14 4.97
N THR A 86 -5.69 3.10 5.07
CA THR A 86 -4.39 3.09 4.36
C THR A 86 -3.20 3.30 5.30
N VAL A 87 -3.34 3.03 6.60
CA VAL A 87 -2.29 3.32 7.61
C VAL A 87 -1.42 2.11 7.90
N ASP A 88 -2.01 0.98 8.28
CA ASP A 88 -1.23 -0.16 8.76
C ASP A 88 -1.78 -1.52 8.29
N ALA A 89 -1.03 -2.15 7.41
CA ALA A 89 -1.33 -3.47 6.86
C ALA A 89 -0.90 -4.64 7.78
N ARG A 90 -0.48 -4.38 9.04
CA ARG A 90 0.21 -5.37 9.87
C ARG A 90 -0.47 -5.69 11.19
N GLN A 91 -1.45 -4.89 11.63
CA GLN A 91 -2.03 -4.98 12.96
C GLN A 91 -3.55 -5.09 12.92
N PHE A 92 -4.08 -6.24 13.33
CA PHE A 92 -5.53 -6.40 13.52
C PHE A 92 -6.12 -5.40 14.53
N ALA A 93 -5.33 -5.05 15.55
CA ALA A 93 -5.74 -4.08 16.57
C ALA A 93 -6.10 -2.69 15.99
N VAL A 94 -5.52 -2.31 14.84
CA VAL A 94 -5.87 -1.07 14.13
C VAL A 94 -7.19 -1.19 13.37
N ALA A 95 -7.44 -2.32 12.71
CA ALA A 95 -8.68 -2.54 11.95
C ALA A 95 -9.91 -2.75 12.82
N LYS A 96 -9.74 -3.44 13.95
CA LYS A 96 -10.83 -3.87 14.86
C LYS A 96 -11.73 -2.71 15.32
N PRO A 97 -11.22 -1.58 15.85
CA PRO A 97 -12.05 -0.47 16.34
C PRO A 97 -12.93 0.15 15.24
N PHE A 98 -12.43 0.23 14.00
CA PHE A 98 -13.22 0.71 12.88
C PHE A 98 -14.40 -0.21 12.58
N ILE A 99 -14.16 -1.54 12.58
CA ILE A 99 -15.21 -2.53 12.29
C ILE A 99 -16.28 -2.51 13.39
N GLU A 100 -15.87 -2.47 14.68
CA GLU A 100 -16.79 -2.35 15.81
C GLU A 100 -17.65 -1.09 15.73
N ALA A 101 -17.04 0.05 15.39
CA ALA A 101 -17.78 1.30 15.25
C ALA A 101 -18.74 1.30 14.06
N LEU A 102 -18.32 0.73 12.91
CA LEU A 102 -19.17 0.56 11.73
C LEU A 102 -20.41 -0.31 12.04
N THR A 103 -20.27 -1.32 12.90
CA THR A 103 -21.41 -2.14 13.37
C THR A 103 -22.45 -1.27 14.07
N ILE A 104 -22.04 -0.38 14.97
CA ILE A 104 -22.92 0.54 15.70
C ILE A 104 -23.59 1.52 14.72
N VAL A 105 -22.82 2.06 13.78
CA VAL A 105 -23.37 2.97 12.74
C VAL A 105 -24.40 2.26 11.88
N LYS A 106 -24.13 1.01 11.45
CA LYS A 106 -25.08 0.17 10.69
C LYS A 106 -26.39 0.00 11.45
N GLU A 107 -26.35 -0.35 12.72
CA GLU A 107 -27.54 -0.55 13.57
C GLU A 107 -28.33 0.75 13.74
N ARG A 108 -27.62 1.87 13.98
CA ARG A 108 -28.25 3.18 14.22
C ARG A 108 -28.91 3.75 12.96
N LEU A 109 -28.29 3.62 11.79
CA LEU A 109 -28.75 4.25 10.55
C LEU A 109 -29.49 3.27 9.63
N ASN A 110 -29.44 1.99 9.89
CA ASN A 110 -29.99 0.92 9.04
C ASN A 110 -29.46 1.00 7.58
N VAL A 111 -28.16 1.21 7.41
CA VAL A 111 -27.48 1.30 6.11
C VAL A 111 -26.39 0.27 5.99
N PRO A 112 -26.01 -0.15 4.78
CA PRO A 112 -24.78 -0.95 4.58
C PRO A 112 -23.55 -0.17 5.03
N VAL A 113 -22.60 -0.88 5.65
CA VAL A 113 -21.32 -0.32 6.10
C VAL A 113 -20.14 -1.09 5.49
N HIS A 114 -19.06 -0.37 5.20
CA HIS A 114 -17.97 -0.88 4.39
C HIS A 114 -16.61 -0.54 5.00
N PHE A 115 -15.71 -1.52 5.02
CA PHE A 115 -14.34 -1.37 5.49
C PHE A 115 -13.37 -1.81 4.40
N ILE A 116 -12.64 -0.87 3.79
CA ILE A 116 -11.58 -1.15 2.82
C ILE A 116 -10.26 -1.13 3.57
N HIS A 117 -9.60 -2.28 3.59
CA HIS A 117 -8.29 -2.45 4.22
C HIS A 117 -7.19 -2.50 3.16
N THR A 118 -6.13 -1.72 3.35
CA THR A 118 -4.92 -1.79 2.53
C THR A 118 -3.97 -2.80 3.12
N SER A 119 -3.85 -3.93 2.46
CA SER A 119 -2.91 -5.00 2.72
C SER A 119 -1.63 -4.81 1.89
N GLY A 120 -1.04 -5.88 1.36
CA GLY A 120 0.10 -5.84 0.45
C GLY A 120 0.37 -7.19 -0.22
N ALA A 121 0.92 -7.16 -1.43
CA ALA A 121 1.24 -8.35 -2.21
C ALA A 121 2.19 -9.32 -1.49
N LYS A 122 2.99 -8.84 -0.54
CA LYS A 122 3.88 -9.68 0.29
C LYS A 122 3.12 -10.78 1.03
N MET A 123 1.86 -10.53 1.41
CA MET A 123 0.99 -11.50 2.06
C MET A 123 0.54 -12.64 1.13
N PHE A 124 0.81 -12.54 -0.17
CA PHE A 124 0.40 -13.48 -1.20
C PHE A 124 1.57 -14.01 -2.05
N SER A 125 2.80 -13.92 -1.52
CA SER A 125 4.05 -14.21 -2.20
C SER A 125 4.71 -15.50 -1.73
N SER A 126 5.85 -15.84 -2.34
CA SER A 126 6.73 -16.95 -1.91
C SER A 126 7.18 -16.83 -0.45
N HIS A 127 7.30 -15.61 0.08
CA HIS A 127 7.70 -15.37 1.47
C HIS A 127 6.74 -15.98 2.49
N VAL A 128 5.48 -16.13 2.15
CA VAL A 128 4.46 -16.75 3.01
C VAL A 128 4.16 -18.20 2.62
N GLY A 129 4.81 -18.74 1.59
CA GLY A 129 4.66 -20.12 1.13
C GLY A 129 3.56 -20.31 0.08
N VAL A 130 3.06 -19.23 -0.54
CA VAL A 130 2.14 -19.35 -1.68
C VAL A 130 2.88 -19.99 -2.86
N ASP A 131 2.27 -20.98 -3.48
CA ASP A 131 2.79 -21.60 -4.70
C ASP A 131 2.89 -20.56 -5.82
N GLN A 132 4.09 -20.43 -6.38
CA GLN A 132 4.41 -19.48 -7.44
C GLN A 132 4.55 -20.16 -8.80
N SER A 133 4.06 -21.39 -8.97
CA SER A 133 4.03 -22.08 -10.27
C SER A 133 2.94 -21.53 -11.20
N THR A 134 1.89 -20.92 -10.62
CA THR A 134 0.77 -20.32 -11.35
C THR A 134 0.34 -19.01 -10.68
N PHE A 135 -0.38 -18.17 -11.43
CA PHE A 135 -0.94 -16.95 -10.87
C PHE A 135 -2.05 -17.24 -9.84
N LEU A 136 -1.89 -16.70 -8.63
CA LEU A 136 -2.97 -16.59 -7.67
C LEU A 136 -3.94 -15.50 -8.15
N LYS A 137 -5.17 -15.85 -8.48
CA LYS A 137 -6.18 -14.93 -9.02
C LYS A 137 -7.13 -14.49 -7.91
N ASP A 138 -7.44 -13.19 -7.84
CA ASP A 138 -8.33 -12.66 -6.80
C ASP A 138 -9.82 -13.00 -6.98
N ASP A 139 -10.21 -13.45 -8.17
CA ASP A 139 -11.53 -14.02 -8.45
C ASP A 139 -11.60 -15.55 -8.21
N GLY A 140 -10.54 -16.15 -7.65
CA GLY A 140 -10.49 -17.52 -7.16
C GLY A 140 -10.67 -17.58 -5.63
N ASP A 141 -10.43 -18.77 -5.05
CA ASP A 141 -10.57 -18.98 -3.60
C ASP A 141 -9.29 -18.60 -2.84
N VAL A 142 -8.96 -17.29 -2.86
CA VAL A 142 -7.79 -16.76 -2.17
C VAL A 142 -7.94 -16.92 -0.66
N TYR A 143 -9.12 -16.66 -0.11
CA TYR A 143 -9.38 -16.79 1.32
C TYR A 143 -9.04 -18.19 1.84
N ALA A 144 -9.55 -19.25 1.20
CA ALA A 144 -9.25 -20.63 1.63
C ALA A 144 -7.80 -21.02 1.32
N THR A 145 -7.19 -20.49 0.27
CA THR A 145 -5.75 -20.69 0.00
C THR A 145 -4.93 -20.15 1.17
N MET A 146 -5.18 -18.91 1.59
CA MET A 146 -4.47 -18.29 2.71
C MET A 146 -4.74 -18.98 4.06
N ALA A 147 -5.96 -19.48 4.28
CA ALA A 147 -6.32 -20.20 5.51
C ALA A 147 -5.55 -21.52 5.70
N ARG A 148 -5.09 -22.14 4.60
CA ARG A 148 -4.35 -23.42 4.61
C ARG A 148 -2.85 -23.26 4.68
N LEU A 149 -2.32 -22.02 4.55
CA LEU A 149 -0.88 -21.81 4.53
C LEU A 149 -0.24 -22.05 5.90
N ASP A 150 0.75 -22.93 5.92
CA ASP A 150 1.67 -23.11 7.05
C ASP A 150 2.96 -22.34 6.77
N THR A 151 2.95 -21.05 7.03
CA THR A 151 4.09 -20.18 6.78
C THR A 151 5.19 -20.43 7.80
N ARG A 152 6.35 -20.84 7.30
CA ARG A 152 7.56 -21.07 8.12
C ARG A 152 8.46 -19.84 8.25
N HIS A 153 8.20 -18.79 7.47
CA HIS A 153 9.02 -17.57 7.50
C HIS A 153 8.90 -16.88 8.87
N PRO A 154 10.01 -16.64 9.59
CA PRO A 154 9.97 -16.22 11.00
C PRO A 154 9.27 -14.86 11.21
N VAL A 155 9.39 -13.95 10.23
CA VAL A 155 8.78 -12.61 10.31
C VAL A 155 7.37 -12.60 9.72
N MET A 156 7.14 -13.29 8.58
CA MET A 156 5.86 -13.20 7.87
C MET A 156 4.75 -14.04 8.51
N LYS A 157 5.10 -15.05 9.30
CA LYS A 157 4.13 -15.94 9.97
C LYS A 157 3.01 -15.19 10.72
N GLN A 158 3.38 -14.11 11.41
CA GLN A 158 2.43 -13.32 12.19
C GLN A 158 1.43 -12.51 11.34
N PHE A 159 1.72 -12.29 10.05
CA PHE A 159 0.91 -11.45 9.17
C PHE A 159 0.02 -12.26 8.22
N VAL A 160 0.30 -13.55 8.00
CA VAL A 160 -0.41 -14.38 7.01
C VAL A 160 -1.91 -14.48 7.27
N SER A 161 -2.31 -14.61 8.52
CA SER A 161 -3.71 -14.75 8.90
C SER A 161 -4.47 -13.42 9.01
N LEU A 162 -3.77 -12.28 8.91
CA LEU A 162 -4.34 -10.96 9.20
C LEU A 162 -5.54 -10.63 8.30
N ASN A 163 -5.40 -10.83 6.99
CA ASN A 163 -6.48 -10.55 6.05
C ASN A 163 -7.72 -11.40 6.35
N ASN A 164 -7.52 -12.70 6.63
CA ASN A 164 -8.60 -13.62 6.97
C ASN A 164 -9.26 -13.22 8.31
N GLN A 165 -8.47 -12.82 9.32
CA GLN A 165 -9.00 -12.32 10.59
C GLN A 165 -9.88 -11.07 10.40
N ILE A 166 -9.45 -10.13 9.54
CA ILE A 166 -10.24 -8.93 9.22
C ILE A 166 -11.54 -9.33 8.52
N ILE A 167 -11.47 -10.22 7.53
CA ILE A 167 -12.63 -10.71 6.78
C ILE A 167 -13.63 -11.38 7.73
N ASP A 168 -13.19 -12.33 8.54
CA ASP A 168 -14.05 -13.08 9.46
C ASP A 168 -14.67 -12.17 10.52
N PHE A 169 -13.87 -11.26 11.08
CA PHE A 169 -14.36 -10.33 12.09
C PHE A 169 -15.40 -9.35 11.50
N ALA A 170 -15.15 -8.82 10.31
CA ALA A 170 -16.10 -7.96 9.62
C ALA A 170 -17.40 -8.70 9.27
N GLU A 171 -17.32 -9.92 8.74
CA GLU A 171 -18.46 -10.74 8.37
C GLU A 171 -19.33 -11.06 9.60
N ASN A 172 -18.70 -11.47 10.72
CA ASN A 172 -19.39 -11.74 12.00
C ASN A 172 -20.08 -10.51 12.59
N ASN A 173 -19.62 -9.30 12.27
CA ASN A 173 -20.19 -8.03 12.72
C ASN A 173 -21.10 -7.38 11.64
N GLY A 174 -21.35 -8.07 10.53
CA GLY A 174 -22.18 -7.59 9.43
C GLY A 174 -21.64 -6.37 8.71
N VAL A 175 -20.33 -6.20 8.70
CA VAL A 175 -19.57 -5.17 7.95
C VAL A 175 -19.02 -5.80 6.68
N ARG A 176 -19.15 -5.11 5.54
CA ARG A 176 -18.59 -5.56 4.26
C ARG A 176 -17.14 -5.18 4.17
N SER A 177 -16.24 -6.17 4.16
CA SER A 177 -14.80 -5.95 4.06
C SER A 177 -14.27 -6.09 2.63
N TYR A 178 -13.27 -5.28 2.28
CA TYR A 178 -12.57 -5.27 1.00
C TYR A 178 -11.07 -5.20 1.27
N ILE A 179 -10.31 -6.15 0.75
CA ILE A 179 -8.86 -6.24 0.96
C ILE A 179 -8.16 -5.81 -0.32
N VAL A 180 -7.61 -4.62 -0.34
CA VAL A 180 -6.77 -4.16 -1.45
C VAL A 180 -5.31 -4.53 -1.17
N ALA A 181 -4.65 -5.19 -2.09
CA ALA A 181 -3.28 -5.67 -1.94
C ALA A 181 -2.33 -5.01 -2.98
N PRO A 182 -1.76 -3.83 -2.66
CA PRO A 182 -0.76 -3.18 -3.50
C PRO A 182 0.52 -4.01 -3.60
N PRO A 183 1.15 -4.09 -4.80
CA PRO A 183 2.47 -4.67 -5.00
C PRO A 183 3.58 -3.64 -4.77
N MET A 184 4.64 -3.64 -5.58
CA MET A 184 5.56 -2.52 -5.66
C MET A 184 4.84 -1.35 -6.35
N VAL A 185 4.49 -0.33 -5.58
CA VAL A 185 3.91 0.90 -6.11
C VAL A 185 5.03 1.88 -6.42
N TYR A 186 5.00 2.53 -7.59
CA TYR A 186 5.98 3.50 -8.05
C TYR A 186 5.30 4.77 -8.61
N GLY A 187 6.09 5.78 -8.90
CA GLY A 187 5.62 7.08 -9.37
C GLY A 187 5.52 8.12 -8.24
N PRO A 188 5.55 9.41 -8.57
CA PRO A 188 5.52 10.49 -7.59
C PRO A 188 4.14 10.62 -6.93
N GLY A 189 4.09 10.52 -5.60
CA GLY A 189 2.89 10.79 -4.82
C GLY A 189 2.49 12.26 -4.88
N THR A 190 1.19 12.53 -4.83
CA THR A 190 0.62 13.89 -4.98
C THR A 190 0.15 14.50 -3.66
N GLY A 191 0.18 13.74 -2.55
CA GLY A 191 -0.25 14.21 -1.23
C GLY A 191 0.64 15.29 -0.61
N PHE A 192 0.20 15.86 0.50
CA PHE A 192 0.95 16.88 1.24
C PHE A 192 2.08 16.33 2.11
N GLY A 193 2.12 15.00 2.33
CA GLY A 193 3.09 14.33 3.20
C GLY A 193 4.12 13.52 2.40
N ASN A 194 4.21 12.21 2.68
CA ASN A 194 5.14 11.34 1.96
C ASN A 194 4.75 11.22 0.48
N LYS A 195 5.72 11.44 -0.41
CA LYS A 195 5.53 11.39 -1.86
C LYS A 195 6.34 10.29 -2.54
N VAL A 196 7.15 9.55 -1.79
CA VAL A 196 8.03 8.51 -2.34
C VAL A 196 7.55 7.12 -1.98
N SER A 197 7.84 6.17 -2.86
CA SER A 197 7.53 4.75 -2.73
C SER A 197 8.35 4.06 -1.63
N ILE A 198 8.35 2.73 -1.59
CA ILE A 198 9.10 1.94 -0.60
C ILE A 198 10.29 1.22 -1.23
N GLN A 199 10.05 0.38 -2.24
CA GLN A 199 11.07 -0.56 -2.73
C GLN A 199 12.15 0.13 -3.56
N ILE A 200 11.79 1.02 -4.50
CA ILE A 200 12.78 1.76 -5.29
C ILE A 200 13.58 2.71 -4.38
N VAL A 201 12.92 3.32 -3.39
CA VAL A 201 13.61 4.11 -2.36
C VAL A 201 14.63 3.25 -1.61
N ALA A 202 14.27 2.01 -1.21
CA ALA A 202 15.18 1.12 -0.54
C ALA A 202 16.41 0.78 -1.41
N LEU A 203 16.21 0.49 -2.70
CA LEU A 203 17.32 0.27 -3.65
C LEU A 203 18.22 1.51 -3.76
N VAL A 204 17.63 2.70 -3.90
CA VAL A 204 18.38 3.97 -3.97
C VAL A 204 19.20 4.22 -2.70
N ARG A 205 18.61 4.00 -1.52
CA ARG A 205 19.29 4.16 -0.22
C ARG A 205 20.46 3.20 -0.07
N VAL A 206 20.24 1.91 -0.37
CA VAL A 206 21.29 0.89 -0.30
C VAL A 206 22.44 1.22 -1.25
N ALA A 207 22.15 1.53 -2.52
CA ALA A 207 23.16 1.89 -3.51
C ALA A 207 24.00 3.09 -3.08
N ARG A 208 23.35 4.14 -2.55
CA ARG A 208 24.06 5.36 -2.10
C ARG A 208 24.85 5.16 -0.82
N ALA A 209 24.38 4.32 0.09
CA ALA A 209 25.05 4.09 1.37
C ALA A 209 26.23 3.13 1.25
N LEU A 210 26.07 2.05 0.49
CA LEU A 210 27.07 0.99 0.38
C LEU A 210 27.95 1.15 -0.88
N GLY A 211 27.61 2.06 -1.80
CA GLY A 211 28.27 2.19 -3.09
C GLY A 211 28.01 1.01 -4.03
N GLN A 212 27.12 0.09 -3.66
CA GLN A 212 26.85 -1.17 -4.33
C GLN A 212 25.37 -1.57 -4.15
N LEU A 213 24.81 -2.29 -5.13
CA LEU A 213 23.59 -3.07 -4.98
C LEU A 213 23.89 -4.55 -5.10
N TYR A 214 23.05 -5.35 -4.50
CA TYR A 214 23.15 -6.80 -4.45
C TYR A 214 21.87 -7.46 -4.97
N GLN A 215 22.02 -8.60 -5.63
CA GLN A 215 20.94 -9.51 -5.87
C GLN A 215 20.67 -10.28 -4.57
N VAL A 216 19.48 -10.15 -4.00
CA VAL A 216 19.16 -10.74 -2.70
C VAL A 216 18.87 -12.25 -2.81
N ASP A 217 18.19 -12.67 -3.88
CA ASP A 217 17.93 -14.08 -4.17
C ASP A 217 19.02 -14.66 -5.08
N ASN A 218 19.28 -15.97 -4.97
CA ASN A 218 20.23 -16.68 -5.85
C ASN A 218 19.76 -16.79 -7.31
N THR A 219 18.47 -16.56 -7.54
CA THR A 219 17.85 -16.55 -8.88
C THR A 219 17.19 -15.21 -9.14
N ASP A 220 16.98 -14.88 -10.42
CA ASP A 220 16.21 -13.67 -10.77
C ASP A 220 14.72 -13.94 -10.50
N THR A 221 14.24 -13.36 -9.44
CA THR A 221 12.84 -13.46 -9.01
C THR A 221 12.02 -12.29 -9.54
N ILE A 222 10.71 -12.51 -9.70
CA ILE A 222 9.80 -11.54 -10.32
C ILE A 222 8.73 -11.06 -9.34
N TRP A 223 8.39 -9.76 -9.45
CA TRP A 223 7.44 -9.10 -8.57
C TRP A 223 6.43 -8.28 -9.37
N PRO A 224 5.16 -8.19 -8.92
CA PRO A 224 4.17 -7.35 -9.57
C PRO A 224 4.42 -5.86 -9.29
N LEU A 225 3.97 -5.02 -10.22
CA LEU A 225 4.11 -3.57 -10.15
C LEU A 225 2.77 -2.86 -10.28
N MET A 226 2.73 -1.61 -9.81
CA MET A 226 1.59 -0.72 -9.96
C MET A 226 2.04 0.74 -9.94
N HIS A 227 1.61 1.53 -10.91
CA HIS A 227 1.79 2.98 -10.83
C HIS A 227 0.84 3.59 -9.79
N ILE A 228 1.28 4.64 -9.10
CA ILE A 228 0.47 5.29 -8.04
C ILE A 228 -0.88 5.79 -8.55
N ASP A 229 -0.95 6.34 -9.77
CA ASP A 229 -2.20 6.81 -10.36
C ASP A 229 -3.19 5.65 -10.61
N ASP A 230 -2.69 4.50 -11.08
CA ASP A 230 -3.51 3.31 -11.30
C ASP A 230 -3.95 2.68 -9.97
N GLN A 231 -3.08 2.73 -8.96
CA GLN A 231 -3.43 2.30 -7.59
C GLN A 231 -4.57 3.13 -7.02
N VAL A 232 -4.52 4.43 -7.19
CA VAL A 232 -5.57 5.37 -6.75
C VAL A 232 -6.88 5.10 -7.49
N THR A 233 -6.83 4.93 -8.81
CA THR A 233 -8.04 4.63 -9.60
C THR A 233 -8.66 3.29 -9.25
N LEU A 234 -7.88 2.30 -8.78
CA LEU A 234 -8.41 1.05 -8.23
C LEU A 234 -9.25 1.31 -6.97
N TYR A 235 -8.75 2.07 -6.00
CA TYR A 235 -9.52 2.43 -4.80
C TYR A 235 -10.82 3.13 -5.17
N VAL A 236 -10.77 4.07 -6.10
CA VAL A 236 -11.95 4.81 -6.57
C VAL A 236 -12.95 3.91 -7.30
N THR A 237 -12.46 2.94 -8.08
CA THR A 237 -13.32 1.95 -8.73
C THR A 237 -14.02 1.08 -7.70
N VAL A 238 -13.31 0.57 -6.69
CA VAL A 238 -13.92 -0.19 -5.60
C VAL A 238 -14.93 0.67 -4.84
N LEU A 239 -14.56 1.90 -4.45
CA LEU A 239 -15.45 2.84 -3.76
C LEU A 239 -16.73 3.10 -4.55
N SER A 240 -16.64 3.41 -5.84
CA SER A 240 -17.80 3.68 -6.69
C SER A 240 -18.74 2.48 -6.80
N ASN A 241 -18.19 1.27 -6.86
CA ASN A 241 -18.98 0.04 -7.02
C ASN A 241 -19.54 -0.47 -5.68
N LEU A 242 -18.86 -0.28 -4.54
CA LEU A 242 -19.45 -0.63 -3.25
C LEU A 242 -20.65 0.25 -2.90
N LEU A 243 -20.63 1.53 -3.27
CA LEU A 243 -21.77 2.43 -3.09
C LEU A 243 -23.01 1.99 -3.90
N ARG A 244 -22.79 1.28 -5.01
CA ARG A 244 -23.86 0.67 -5.84
C ARG A 244 -24.15 -0.78 -5.41
N LEU A 245 -23.49 -1.29 -4.37
CA LEU A 245 -23.59 -2.66 -3.88
C LEU A 245 -23.19 -3.73 -4.90
N GLN A 246 -22.31 -3.39 -5.85
CA GLN A 246 -21.85 -4.25 -6.95
C GLN A 246 -20.48 -4.86 -6.71
N ALA A 247 -19.65 -4.27 -5.80
CA ALA A 247 -18.32 -4.76 -5.51
C ALA A 247 -18.37 -6.06 -4.68
N PRO A 248 -17.70 -7.15 -5.09
CA PRO A 248 -17.48 -8.31 -4.24
C PRO A 248 -16.84 -7.93 -2.91
N TYR A 249 -17.26 -8.55 -1.79
CA TYR A 249 -16.78 -8.27 -0.44
C TYR A 249 -16.58 -9.54 0.38
N GLY A 250 -16.00 -9.41 1.57
CA GLY A 250 -15.71 -10.53 2.45
C GLY A 250 -14.71 -11.50 1.82
N LYS A 251 -14.98 -12.79 1.84
CA LYS A 251 -14.11 -13.84 1.28
C LYS A 251 -13.86 -13.69 -0.23
N ASN A 252 -14.77 -13.04 -0.95
CA ASN A 252 -14.65 -12.74 -2.37
C ASN A 252 -14.18 -11.29 -2.63
N GLY A 253 -13.92 -10.51 -1.60
CA GLY A 253 -13.58 -9.09 -1.67
C GLY A 253 -12.09 -8.81 -1.60
N ILE A 254 -11.25 -9.66 -2.14
CA ILE A 254 -9.81 -9.42 -2.27
C ILE A 254 -9.55 -8.82 -3.65
N TYR A 255 -8.73 -7.77 -3.70
CA TYR A 255 -8.41 -7.01 -4.91
C TYR A 255 -6.90 -6.91 -5.05
N PHE A 256 -6.33 -7.70 -5.94
CA PHE A 256 -4.93 -7.58 -6.31
C PHE A 256 -4.75 -6.42 -7.27
N SER A 257 -3.95 -5.43 -6.88
CA SER A 257 -3.56 -4.36 -7.77
C SER A 257 -2.26 -4.75 -8.47
N GLU A 258 -2.33 -5.04 -9.77
CA GLU A 258 -1.15 -5.34 -10.58
C GLU A 258 -1.37 -4.92 -12.04
N ASN A 259 -0.30 -4.47 -12.69
CA ASN A 259 -0.28 -4.23 -14.13
C ASN A 259 1.04 -4.70 -14.76
N GLY A 260 1.30 -6.01 -14.64
CA GLY A 260 2.50 -6.67 -15.09
C GLY A 260 3.47 -7.01 -13.97
N THR A 261 4.61 -7.58 -14.35
CA THR A 261 5.68 -8.02 -13.46
C THR A 261 7.04 -7.53 -13.96
N PHE A 262 7.97 -7.30 -13.05
CA PHE A 262 9.37 -6.99 -13.35
C PHE A 262 10.30 -7.98 -12.66
N GLY A 263 11.53 -8.17 -13.19
CA GLY A 263 12.60 -8.90 -12.51
C GLY A 263 13.37 -7.97 -11.57
N TRP A 264 13.65 -8.42 -10.35
CA TRP A 264 14.40 -7.62 -9.36
C TRP A 264 15.79 -7.25 -9.87
N ARG A 265 16.45 -8.16 -10.62
CA ARG A 265 17.75 -7.89 -11.24
C ARG A 265 17.65 -6.75 -12.25
N SER A 266 16.67 -6.80 -13.13
CA SER A 266 16.49 -5.77 -14.18
C SER A 266 16.22 -4.40 -13.58
N LEU A 267 15.36 -4.32 -12.54
CA LEU A 267 15.08 -3.07 -11.83
C LEU A 267 16.34 -2.54 -11.13
N SER A 268 17.09 -3.39 -10.42
CA SER A 268 18.33 -3.00 -9.72
C SER A 268 19.36 -2.43 -10.69
N LEU A 269 19.56 -3.06 -11.85
CA LEU A 269 20.48 -2.55 -12.89
C LEU A 269 20.02 -1.20 -13.45
N ALA A 270 18.71 -1.01 -13.64
CA ALA A 270 18.16 0.27 -14.09
C ALA A 270 18.39 1.38 -13.05
N VAL A 271 18.19 1.08 -11.76
CA VAL A 271 18.47 2.02 -10.63
C VAL A 271 19.95 2.37 -10.57
N ILE A 272 20.86 1.39 -10.69
CA ILE A 272 22.31 1.62 -10.76
C ILE A 272 22.64 2.60 -11.89
N ASN A 273 22.14 2.35 -13.09
CA ASN A 273 22.40 3.19 -14.25
C ASN A 273 21.88 4.63 -14.04
N ALA A 274 20.68 4.77 -13.48
CA ALA A 274 20.10 6.07 -13.17
C ALA A 274 20.93 6.87 -12.15
N LEU A 275 21.45 6.21 -11.10
CA LEU A 275 22.30 6.84 -10.08
C LEU A 275 23.69 7.20 -10.64
N ARG A 276 24.29 6.36 -11.49
CA ARG A 276 25.56 6.65 -12.17
C ARG A 276 25.47 7.87 -13.08
N ASN A 277 24.42 7.94 -13.88
CA ASN A 277 24.18 9.09 -14.79
C ASN A 277 24.11 10.42 -14.02
N ARG A 278 23.80 10.37 -12.70
CA ARG A 278 23.75 11.52 -11.80
C ARG A 278 25.01 11.71 -10.95
N ASN A 279 26.06 10.91 -11.18
CA ASN A 279 27.25 10.88 -10.33
C ASN A 279 26.94 10.68 -8.83
N SER A 280 25.81 10.00 -8.52
CA SER A 280 25.37 9.75 -7.15
C SER A 280 26.03 8.52 -6.53
N ILE A 281 26.63 7.67 -7.34
CA ILE A 281 27.42 6.49 -6.95
C ILE A 281 28.60 6.31 -7.92
N GLY A 282 29.60 5.55 -7.50
CA GLY A 282 30.73 5.14 -8.33
C GLY A 282 30.35 4.13 -9.44
N ILE A 283 31.36 3.61 -10.13
CA ILE A 283 31.15 2.59 -11.15
C ILE A 283 30.86 1.25 -10.46
N ILE A 284 29.69 0.69 -10.68
CA ILE A 284 29.30 -0.67 -10.29
C ILE A 284 29.41 -1.54 -11.55
N HIS A 285 30.28 -2.54 -11.52
CA HIS A 285 30.52 -3.44 -12.68
C HIS A 285 29.58 -4.63 -12.69
N GLU A 286 29.17 -5.12 -11.51
CA GLU A 286 28.39 -6.34 -11.33
C GLU A 286 27.30 -6.14 -10.30
N LEU A 287 26.26 -6.96 -10.38
CA LEU A 287 25.25 -7.12 -9.34
C LEU A 287 25.47 -8.50 -8.68
N PRO A 288 26.36 -8.58 -7.67
CA PRO A 288 26.68 -9.84 -7.00
C PRO A 288 25.48 -10.33 -6.18
N VAL A 289 25.46 -11.62 -5.88
CA VAL A 289 24.54 -12.18 -4.89
C VAL A 289 25.00 -11.72 -3.50
N ALA A 290 24.05 -11.26 -2.67
CA ALA A 290 24.32 -10.80 -1.32
C ALA A 290 24.84 -11.93 -0.43
N THR A 291 25.91 -11.69 0.32
CA THR A 291 26.33 -12.52 1.45
C THR A 291 25.50 -12.20 2.69
N ASP A 292 25.66 -12.97 3.77
CA ASP A 292 24.99 -12.67 5.05
C ASP A 292 25.45 -11.30 5.60
N GLU A 293 26.71 -10.95 5.43
CA GLU A 293 27.27 -9.65 5.83
C GLU A 293 26.65 -8.51 5.00
N ASP A 294 26.47 -8.71 3.70
CA ASP A 294 25.80 -7.73 2.83
C ASP A 294 24.34 -7.52 3.25
N LEU A 295 23.61 -8.60 3.57
CA LEU A 295 22.24 -8.50 4.06
C LEU A 295 22.15 -7.75 5.40
N ILE A 296 23.10 -7.96 6.32
CA ILE A 296 23.18 -7.21 7.56
C ILE A 296 23.41 -5.72 7.28
N ALA A 297 24.38 -5.39 6.42
CA ALA A 297 24.65 -4.00 6.03
C ALA A 297 23.44 -3.33 5.36
N MET A 298 22.74 -4.04 4.48
CA MET A 298 21.48 -3.56 3.89
C MET A 298 20.41 -3.33 4.95
N GLY A 299 20.25 -4.22 5.92
CA GLY A 299 19.31 -4.08 7.02
C GLY A 299 19.60 -2.83 7.87
N GLU A 300 20.86 -2.54 8.16
CA GLU A 300 21.30 -1.32 8.87
C GLU A 300 20.94 -0.05 8.09
N VAL A 301 21.20 -0.03 6.76
CA VAL A 301 20.87 1.10 5.90
C VAL A 301 19.37 1.33 5.86
N LEU A 302 18.58 0.27 5.83
CA LEU A 302 17.10 0.33 5.72
C LEU A 302 16.40 0.46 7.08
N ASP A 303 17.15 0.48 8.19
CA ASP A 303 16.66 0.49 9.57
C ASP A 303 15.62 -0.61 9.81
N CYS A 304 15.95 -1.83 9.41
CA CYS A 304 15.08 -2.99 9.54
C CYS A 304 15.83 -4.25 9.98
N ASN A 305 15.07 -5.23 10.51
CA ASN A 305 15.63 -6.55 10.78
C ASN A 305 16.16 -7.19 9.49
N VAL A 306 17.31 -7.84 9.55
CA VAL A 306 17.96 -8.49 8.39
C VAL A 306 17.01 -9.44 7.64
N GLY A 307 16.14 -10.18 8.35
CA GLY A 307 15.13 -11.04 7.75
C GLY A 307 14.04 -10.29 6.94
N MET A 308 13.95 -8.95 7.08
CA MET A 308 13.06 -8.12 6.28
C MET A 308 13.68 -7.64 4.97
N VAL A 309 14.98 -7.74 4.79
CA VAL A 309 15.65 -7.35 3.53
C VAL A 309 15.15 -8.19 2.36
N PRO A 310 15.17 -9.54 2.43
CA PRO A 310 14.60 -10.38 1.38
C PRO A 310 13.10 -10.12 1.15
N VAL A 311 12.32 -9.96 2.22
CA VAL A 311 10.88 -9.65 2.12
C VAL A 311 10.63 -8.32 1.39
N SER A 312 11.57 -7.39 1.46
CA SER A 312 11.43 -6.06 0.86
C SER A 312 11.94 -6.00 -0.58
N LEU A 313 13.02 -6.71 -0.91
CA LEU A 313 13.77 -6.54 -2.14
C LEU A 313 13.98 -7.83 -2.95
N ALA A 314 13.23 -8.89 -2.63
CA ALA A 314 13.36 -10.18 -3.29
C ALA A 314 12.05 -10.98 -3.28
N GLY A 315 12.13 -12.24 -3.72
CA GLY A 315 11.04 -13.20 -3.74
C GLY A 315 10.18 -13.12 -5.00
N ASN A 316 9.37 -14.15 -5.19
CA ASN A 316 8.39 -14.22 -6.27
C ASN A 316 7.00 -13.88 -5.76
N CYS A 317 6.25 -13.15 -6.59
CA CYS A 317 4.84 -12.91 -6.35
C CYS A 317 4.07 -12.91 -7.69
N LEU A 318 3.36 -14.00 -7.94
CA LEU A 318 2.51 -14.17 -9.11
C LEU A 318 1.05 -14.01 -8.70
N ILE A 319 0.55 -12.79 -8.76
CA ILE A 319 -0.85 -12.46 -8.49
C ILE A 319 -1.51 -11.89 -9.74
N ARG A 320 -2.84 -12.09 -9.88
CA ARG A 320 -3.65 -11.56 -10.98
C ARG A 320 -4.93 -10.92 -10.43
N GLY A 321 -5.08 -9.60 -10.68
CA GLY A 321 -6.22 -8.79 -10.28
C GLY A 321 -7.33 -8.81 -11.33
N ASN A 322 -8.30 -9.67 -11.17
CA ASN A 322 -9.47 -9.77 -12.05
C ASN A 322 -10.68 -9.02 -11.48
N ASN A 323 -10.85 -9.00 -10.15
CA ASN A 323 -12.01 -8.41 -9.50
C ASN A 323 -12.19 -6.93 -9.83
N ALA A 324 -11.14 -6.11 -9.69
CA ALA A 324 -11.23 -4.69 -10.03
C ALA A 324 -11.45 -4.47 -11.53
N ARG A 325 -10.82 -5.29 -12.40
CA ARG A 325 -11.03 -5.22 -13.86
C ARG A 325 -12.47 -5.54 -14.26
N LYS A 326 -13.12 -6.51 -13.60
CA LYS A 326 -14.56 -6.81 -13.81
C LYS A 326 -15.46 -5.64 -13.39
N LEU A 327 -15.00 -4.78 -12.49
CA LEU A 327 -15.71 -3.56 -12.07
C LEU A 327 -15.43 -2.36 -12.99
N GLY A 328 -14.64 -2.53 -14.05
CA GLY A 328 -14.30 -1.50 -15.02
C GLY A 328 -12.98 -0.77 -14.75
N TRP A 329 -12.15 -1.24 -13.78
CA TRP A 329 -10.81 -0.69 -13.59
C TRP A 329 -9.88 -1.09 -14.75
N ALA A 330 -9.19 -0.11 -15.32
CA ALA A 330 -8.29 -0.28 -16.45
C ALA A 330 -6.97 0.47 -16.19
N PRO A 331 -5.96 -0.19 -15.60
CA PRO A 331 -4.65 0.43 -15.35
C PRO A 331 -3.95 0.80 -16.66
N GLN A 332 -3.19 1.90 -16.65
CA GLN A 332 -2.59 2.48 -17.85
C GLN A 332 -1.07 2.31 -17.91
N HIS A 333 -0.41 2.04 -16.77
CA HIS A 333 1.04 2.05 -16.66
C HIS A 333 1.55 0.63 -16.40
N ASP A 334 2.18 0.04 -17.39
CA ASP A 334 2.73 -1.31 -17.37
C ASP A 334 4.23 -1.37 -17.04
N VAL A 335 4.87 -2.52 -17.27
CA VAL A 335 6.30 -2.71 -17.03
C VAL A 335 7.17 -1.88 -17.97
N GLU A 336 6.74 -1.61 -19.20
CA GLU A 336 7.49 -0.78 -20.14
C GLU A 336 7.51 0.68 -19.65
N HIS A 337 6.37 1.15 -19.12
CA HIS A 337 6.29 2.46 -18.47
C HIS A 337 7.22 2.53 -17.26
N LEU A 338 7.24 1.53 -16.37
CA LEU A 338 8.18 1.48 -15.24
C LEU A 338 9.62 1.60 -15.74
N MET A 339 10.04 0.70 -16.64
CA MET A 339 11.44 0.61 -17.06
C MET A 339 11.92 1.86 -17.81
N SER A 340 11.06 2.50 -18.61
CA SER A 340 11.37 3.76 -19.27
C SER A 340 11.43 4.97 -18.32
N ASN A 341 10.78 4.89 -17.14
CA ASN A 341 10.70 5.97 -16.18
C ASN A 341 11.58 5.79 -14.93
N VAL A 342 12.34 4.70 -14.79
CA VAL A 342 13.22 4.46 -13.62
C VAL A 342 14.16 5.65 -13.39
N ASP A 343 14.68 6.26 -14.45
CA ASP A 343 15.58 7.40 -14.35
C ASP A 343 14.89 8.61 -13.69
N ASN A 344 13.66 8.93 -14.09
CA ASN A 344 12.86 10.00 -13.49
C ASN A 344 12.46 9.68 -12.04
N GLU A 345 12.09 8.41 -11.77
CA GLU A 345 11.75 7.94 -10.42
C GLU A 345 12.95 8.10 -9.46
N VAL A 346 14.14 7.68 -9.89
CA VAL A 346 15.38 7.85 -9.10
C VAL A 346 15.71 9.33 -8.89
N ALA A 347 15.55 10.18 -9.92
CA ALA A 347 15.73 11.62 -9.78
C ALA A 347 14.80 12.23 -8.73
N PHE A 348 13.53 11.84 -8.78
CA PHE A 348 12.52 12.28 -7.83
C PHE A 348 12.84 11.81 -6.41
N ILE A 349 13.19 10.54 -6.24
CA ILE A 349 13.57 9.97 -4.94
C ILE A 349 14.79 10.68 -4.35
N VAL A 350 15.85 10.89 -5.13
CA VAL A 350 17.07 11.57 -4.66
C VAL A 350 16.77 12.99 -4.20
N LYS A 351 15.83 13.68 -4.86
CA LYS A 351 15.39 15.03 -4.47
C LYS A 351 14.55 15.03 -3.20
N GLU A 352 13.53 14.19 -3.13
CA GLU A 352 12.57 14.16 -2.01
C GLU A 352 13.19 13.52 -0.75
N ASP A 353 14.09 12.53 -0.92
CA ASP A 353 14.81 11.84 0.16
C ASP A 353 16.16 12.51 0.46
N SER A 354 16.26 13.82 0.24
CA SER A 354 17.49 14.59 0.41
C SER A 354 18.04 14.60 1.86
N THR A 355 17.20 14.30 2.85
CA THR A 355 17.59 14.17 4.26
C THR A 355 18.22 12.82 4.60
N PHE A 356 18.18 11.84 3.68
CA PHE A 356 18.86 10.57 3.87
C PHE A 356 20.38 10.76 3.82
N VAL A 357 21.03 10.64 4.97
CA VAL A 357 22.50 10.63 5.09
C VAL A 357 22.95 9.21 5.34
N PRO A 358 23.76 8.62 4.43
CA PRO A 358 24.32 7.30 4.67
C PRO A 358 25.13 7.26 5.96
N LYS A 359 24.94 6.27 6.82
CA LYS A 359 25.69 6.12 8.08
C LYS A 359 27.21 6.07 7.85
N ALA A 360 27.66 5.55 6.71
CA ALA A 360 29.07 5.52 6.32
C ALA A 360 29.70 6.92 6.12
N GLN A 361 28.89 7.95 5.87
CA GLN A 361 29.38 9.34 5.78
C GLN A 361 29.39 10.06 7.14
N LEU A 362 28.80 9.44 8.18
CA LEU A 362 28.84 9.97 9.55
C LEU A 362 30.12 9.55 10.32
N VAL A 363 30.99 8.74 9.71
CA VAL A 363 32.22 8.17 10.32
C VAL A 363 33.48 8.75 9.65
N LEU A 364 33.48 9.98 9.21
CA LEU A 364 34.73 10.68 8.91
C LEU A 364 34.83 11.93 9.83
N PRO A 365 35.96 12.01 10.58
CA PRO A 365 36.18 13.12 11.50
C PRO A 365 36.37 14.43 10.77
#